data_22bdc80252b244a44d4022ed0bbd4eb2
#
_entry.id   22bdc80252b244a44d4022ed0bbd4eb2
#
_cell.length_a   1.000
_cell.length_b   1.000
_cell.length_c   1.000
_cell.angle_alpha   90.00
_cell.angle_beta   90.00
_cell.angle_gamma   90.00
#
_symmetry.space_group_name_H-M   'P 1'
#
loop_
_entity.id
_entity.type
_entity.pdbx_description
1 polymer ?
#
loop_
_entity_poly.entity_id
_entity_poly.type
_entity_poly.pdbx_seq_one_letter_code
_entity_poly.pdbx_strand_id
1 'polypeptide(L)'
;IPFVSAKDHKKIGEKETGLNTGGMGVIAPNPYVTEEVNEAFYKDILNPTLEGLKAEYEFFAGIIFFGLMINKRGVYLLEYNMRLGDPETQVVLALMENDLLELIDKAMIGKMNEVEVKWANKSACCVVLAAEGYPEDYRKGDLITGTETVENLVFMAGVKQDNGFKTNGGRVLNVVALGDTLEEARKNAYADVDKIKFKGAYCRRDIGVLYE
;
A
#
# COMPACT_ATOMS: atom_id res chain seq x y z
N ILE A 1 -9.94 -7.36 -13.37
CA ILE A 1 -8.49 -7.48 -13.66
C ILE A 1 -7.76 -7.30 -12.34
N PRO A 2 -7.00 -8.30 -11.82
CA PRO A 2 -6.14 -8.11 -10.66
C PRO A 2 -5.01 -7.13 -10.95
N PHE A 3 -4.72 -6.29 -9.96
CA PHE A 3 -3.56 -5.40 -9.96
C PHE A 3 -2.34 -6.11 -9.36
N VAL A 4 -1.18 -5.49 -9.44
CA VAL A 4 0.03 -6.01 -8.80
C VAL A 4 -0.20 -6.22 -7.30
N SER A 5 0.29 -7.34 -6.77
CA SER A 5 0.13 -7.67 -5.35
C SER A 5 1.01 -6.80 -4.47
N ALA A 6 0.53 -6.49 -3.26
CA ALA A 6 1.28 -5.73 -2.28
C ALA A 6 1.34 -6.49 -0.94
N LYS A 7 2.38 -6.27 -0.15
CA LYS A 7 2.51 -6.79 1.21
C LYS A 7 2.55 -5.63 2.19
N ASP A 8 1.52 -5.53 3.02
CA ASP A 8 1.46 -4.57 4.12
C ASP A 8 2.14 -5.10 5.41
N HIS A 9 2.66 -4.18 6.20
CA HIS A 9 3.28 -4.44 7.50
C HIS A 9 2.38 -3.84 8.58
N LYS A 10 1.44 -4.65 9.09
CA LYS A 10 0.34 -4.21 9.96
C LYS A 10 0.75 -3.86 11.40
N LYS A 11 1.82 -4.46 11.91
CA LYS A 11 2.23 -4.24 13.30
C LYS A 11 2.99 -2.94 13.45
N ILE A 12 2.79 -2.28 14.61
CA ILE A 12 3.49 -1.03 14.93
C ILE A 12 4.99 -1.22 15.07
N GLY A 13 5.42 -2.32 15.64
CA GLY A 13 6.83 -2.62 15.92
C GLY A 13 7.49 -3.49 14.85
N GLU A 14 8.81 -3.40 14.80
CA GLU A 14 9.63 -4.24 13.94
C GLU A 14 9.44 -5.72 14.25
N LYS A 15 9.76 -6.60 13.28
CA LYS A 15 9.59 -8.06 13.37
C LYS A 15 8.16 -8.47 13.73
N GLU A 16 7.19 -7.73 13.21
CA GLU A 16 5.77 -7.99 13.40
C GLU A 16 5.34 -8.03 14.88
N THR A 17 5.84 -7.08 15.68
CA THR A 17 5.53 -6.98 17.12
C THR A 17 4.57 -5.83 17.45
N GLY A 18 3.95 -5.88 18.62
CA GLY A 18 3.07 -4.81 19.12
C GLY A 18 1.66 -4.84 18.53
N LEU A 19 0.97 -3.71 18.61
CA LEU A 19 -0.42 -3.56 18.18
C LEU A 19 -0.58 -3.57 16.66
N ASN A 20 -1.76 -3.95 16.19
CA ASN A 20 -2.16 -3.76 14.80
C ASN A 20 -2.39 -2.28 14.51
N THR A 21 -2.08 -1.87 13.30
CA THR A 21 -2.24 -0.49 12.80
C THR A 21 -3.03 -0.49 11.49
N GLY A 22 -3.19 0.67 10.88
CA GLY A 22 -3.67 0.79 9.51
C GLY A 22 -2.66 0.37 8.44
N GLY A 23 -1.42 0.05 8.83
CA GLY A 23 -0.27 -0.27 7.97
C GLY A 23 0.88 0.70 8.22
N MET A 24 2.07 0.16 8.46
CA MET A 24 3.31 0.92 8.72
C MET A 24 4.23 0.99 7.52
N GLY A 25 3.87 0.33 6.45
CA GLY A 25 4.61 0.34 5.19
C GLY A 25 4.22 -0.84 4.31
N VAL A 26 4.49 -0.69 3.03
CA VAL A 26 4.06 -1.65 2.00
C VAL A 26 5.17 -1.86 0.98
N ILE A 27 5.29 -3.06 0.48
CA ILE A 27 6.13 -3.37 -0.68
C ILE A 27 5.28 -3.98 -1.80
N ALA A 28 5.65 -3.70 -3.03
CA ALA A 28 5.06 -4.28 -4.22
C ALA A 28 6.12 -4.50 -5.32
N PRO A 29 6.06 -5.59 -6.11
CA PRO A 29 5.18 -6.76 -5.92
C PRO A 29 5.44 -7.49 -4.60
N ASN A 30 4.45 -8.24 -4.11
CA ASN A 30 4.62 -9.07 -2.92
C ASN A 30 5.46 -10.33 -3.25
N PRO A 31 6.67 -10.48 -2.70
CA PRO A 31 7.56 -11.59 -3.05
C PRO A 31 7.07 -12.96 -2.56
N TYR A 32 6.06 -13.01 -1.69
CA TYR A 32 5.45 -14.27 -1.22
C TYR A 32 4.30 -14.75 -2.12
N VAL A 33 3.94 -13.99 -3.14
CA VAL A 33 2.96 -14.41 -4.15
C VAL A 33 3.68 -15.20 -5.23
N THR A 34 3.84 -16.51 -5.01
CA THR A 34 4.33 -17.47 -6.00
C THR A 34 3.25 -17.80 -7.03
N GLU A 35 3.60 -18.56 -8.06
CA GLU A 35 2.64 -19.03 -9.06
C GLU A 35 1.53 -19.88 -8.41
N GLU A 36 1.89 -20.79 -7.49
CA GLU A 36 0.94 -21.62 -6.76
C GLU A 36 0.00 -20.80 -5.87
N VAL A 37 0.52 -19.74 -5.21
CA VAL A 37 -0.28 -18.83 -4.41
C VAL A 37 -1.27 -18.06 -5.29
N ASN A 38 -0.81 -17.63 -6.46
CA ASN A 38 -1.64 -16.91 -7.42
C ASN A 38 -2.73 -17.81 -8.00
N GLU A 39 -2.40 -19.04 -8.41
CA GLU A 39 -3.39 -20.03 -8.86
C GLU A 39 -4.45 -20.32 -7.80
N ALA A 40 -4.05 -20.53 -6.54
CA ALA A 40 -4.96 -20.75 -5.43
C ALA A 40 -5.86 -19.52 -5.21
N PHE A 41 -5.32 -18.30 -5.28
CA PHE A 41 -6.11 -17.08 -5.19
C PHE A 41 -7.18 -17.00 -6.28
N TYR A 42 -6.81 -17.26 -7.53
CA TYR A 42 -7.78 -17.26 -8.64
C TYR A 42 -8.86 -18.31 -8.47
N LYS A 43 -8.47 -19.54 -8.15
CA LYS A 43 -9.38 -20.67 -8.05
C LYS A 43 -10.34 -20.58 -6.87
N ASP A 44 -9.79 -20.30 -5.69
CA ASP A 44 -10.51 -20.49 -4.42
C ASP A 44 -11.11 -19.18 -3.87
N ILE A 45 -10.67 -18.01 -4.37
CA ILE A 45 -11.11 -16.71 -3.86
C ILE A 45 -11.68 -15.83 -4.97
N LEU A 46 -10.87 -15.49 -5.99
CA LEU A 46 -11.29 -14.52 -7.00
C LEU A 46 -12.46 -14.99 -7.84
N ASN A 47 -12.36 -16.18 -8.45
CA ASN A 47 -13.45 -16.69 -9.31
C ASN A 47 -14.76 -16.89 -8.56
N PRO A 48 -14.80 -17.53 -7.35
CA PRO A 48 -16.02 -17.61 -6.56
C PRO A 48 -16.59 -16.25 -6.18
N THR A 49 -15.73 -15.26 -5.88
CA THR A 49 -16.18 -13.90 -5.59
C THR A 49 -16.86 -13.27 -6.81
N LEU A 50 -16.26 -13.42 -8.00
CA LEU A 50 -16.85 -12.88 -9.25
C LEU A 50 -18.15 -13.58 -9.64
N GLU A 51 -18.25 -14.89 -9.42
CA GLU A 51 -19.48 -15.67 -9.63
C GLU A 51 -20.60 -15.19 -8.69
N GLY A 52 -20.28 -14.99 -7.40
CA GLY A 52 -21.22 -14.45 -6.43
C GLY A 52 -21.70 -13.05 -6.81
N LEU A 53 -20.80 -12.16 -7.19
CA LEU A 53 -21.16 -10.81 -7.63
C LEU A 53 -22.07 -10.82 -8.87
N LYS A 54 -21.79 -11.68 -9.85
CA LYS A 54 -22.65 -11.84 -11.03
C LYS A 54 -24.04 -12.42 -10.71
N ALA A 55 -24.14 -13.24 -9.69
CA ALA A 55 -25.43 -13.80 -9.25
C ALA A 55 -26.30 -12.77 -8.51
N GLU A 56 -25.69 -11.83 -7.80
CA GLU A 56 -26.39 -10.84 -6.96
C GLU A 56 -26.64 -9.51 -7.69
N TYR A 57 -25.82 -9.16 -8.68
CA TYR A 57 -25.87 -7.86 -9.35
C TYR A 57 -25.86 -7.99 -10.87
N GLU A 58 -26.75 -7.28 -11.56
CA GLU A 58 -26.77 -7.21 -13.03
C GLU A 58 -25.50 -6.52 -13.58
N PHE A 59 -25.02 -5.52 -12.85
CA PHE A 59 -23.79 -4.78 -13.18
C PHE A 59 -23.03 -4.41 -11.90
N PHE A 60 -21.74 -4.67 -11.91
CA PHE A 60 -20.80 -4.24 -10.89
C PHE A 60 -19.57 -3.60 -11.54
N ALA A 61 -19.28 -2.36 -11.18
CA ALA A 61 -18.04 -1.69 -11.56
C ALA A 61 -17.43 -1.02 -10.33
N GLY A 62 -16.16 -1.28 -10.08
CA GLY A 62 -15.46 -0.73 -8.92
C GLY A 62 -14.17 -1.46 -8.62
N ILE A 63 -13.60 -1.12 -7.49
CA ILE A 63 -12.36 -1.71 -6.98
C ILE A 63 -12.68 -2.56 -5.77
N ILE A 64 -12.23 -3.80 -5.79
CA ILE A 64 -12.27 -4.70 -4.65
C ILE A 64 -10.83 -4.93 -4.19
N PHE A 65 -10.55 -4.56 -2.97
CA PHE A 65 -9.32 -4.92 -2.28
C PHE A 65 -9.55 -6.22 -1.50
N PHE A 66 -8.72 -7.22 -1.78
CA PHE A 66 -8.72 -8.50 -1.10
C PHE A 66 -7.65 -8.49 0.00
N GLY A 67 -8.07 -8.46 1.25
CA GLY A 67 -7.18 -8.70 2.38
C GLY A 67 -6.91 -10.19 2.52
N LEU A 68 -5.67 -10.61 2.21
CA LEU A 68 -5.29 -12.01 2.17
C LEU A 68 -4.27 -12.35 3.25
N MET A 69 -4.37 -13.57 3.78
CA MET A 69 -3.35 -14.21 4.59
C MET A 69 -2.71 -15.35 3.80
N ILE A 70 -1.41 -15.28 3.61
CA ILE A 70 -0.62 -16.35 2.99
C ILE A 70 0.22 -17.01 4.07
N ASN A 71 0.12 -18.32 4.20
CA ASN A 71 0.94 -19.12 5.11
C ASN A 71 1.23 -20.51 4.51
N LYS A 72 1.94 -21.37 5.26
CA LYS A 72 2.32 -22.72 4.82
C LYS A 72 1.12 -23.64 4.49
N ARG A 73 -0.10 -23.26 4.87
CA ARG A 73 -1.32 -24.06 4.61
C ARG A 73 -2.10 -23.58 3.39
N GLY A 74 -1.74 -22.42 2.83
CA GLY A 74 -2.39 -21.84 1.67
C GLY A 74 -2.72 -20.35 1.79
N VAL A 75 -3.65 -19.91 0.95
CA VAL A 75 -4.13 -18.53 0.85
C VAL A 75 -5.53 -18.45 1.45
N TYR A 76 -5.76 -17.48 2.31
CA TYR A 76 -7.02 -17.27 2.99
C TYR A 76 -7.50 -15.84 2.81
N LEU A 77 -8.77 -15.67 2.46
CA LEU A 77 -9.43 -14.39 2.45
C LEU A 77 -9.76 -13.97 3.89
N LEU A 78 -9.31 -12.79 4.29
CA LEU A 78 -9.62 -12.20 5.59
C LEU A 78 -10.80 -11.25 5.48
N GLU A 79 -10.78 -10.36 4.49
CA GLU A 79 -11.78 -9.33 4.29
C GLU A 79 -11.82 -8.83 2.84
N TYR A 80 -12.94 -8.22 2.49
CA TYR A 80 -13.06 -7.36 1.32
C TYR A 80 -13.12 -5.91 1.75
N ASN A 81 -12.45 -5.03 0.99
CA ASN A 81 -12.66 -3.60 1.07
C ASN A 81 -13.06 -3.08 -0.32
N MET A 82 -14.17 -2.32 -0.39
CA MET A 82 -14.71 -1.80 -1.65
C MET A 82 -14.07 -0.46 -2.01
N ARG A 83 -12.76 -0.41 -1.91
CA ARG A 83 -11.90 0.75 -2.17
C ARG A 83 -10.46 0.31 -2.36
N LEU A 84 -9.64 1.23 -2.84
CA LEU A 84 -8.19 1.06 -2.82
C LEU A 84 -7.65 0.99 -1.37
N GLY A 85 -6.58 0.21 -1.16
CA GLY A 85 -5.90 0.09 0.12
C GLY A 85 -5.13 1.35 0.53
N ASP A 86 -4.87 1.52 1.79
CA ASP A 86 -4.00 2.56 2.34
C ASP A 86 -3.15 1.97 3.47
N PRO A 87 -1.82 1.78 3.24
CA PRO A 87 -0.96 2.46 2.27
C PRO A 87 -0.64 1.67 0.98
N GLU A 88 -1.43 0.68 0.57
CA GLU A 88 -1.13 -0.16 -0.61
C GLU A 88 -1.24 0.61 -1.93
N THR A 89 -2.21 1.52 -2.04
CA THR A 89 -2.43 2.34 -3.25
C THR A 89 -1.18 3.08 -3.68
N GLN A 90 -0.43 3.62 -2.73
CA GLN A 90 0.75 4.43 -2.97
C GLN A 90 1.85 3.67 -3.71
N VAL A 91 2.03 2.38 -3.44
CA VAL A 91 3.01 1.55 -4.16
C VAL A 91 2.42 0.98 -5.46
N VAL A 92 1.15 0.59 -5.45
CA VAL A 92 0.49 -0.01 -6.61
C VAL A 92 0.40 1.00 -7.75
N LEU A 93 -0.07 2.22 -7.48
CA LEU A 93 -0.19 3.25 -8.52
C LEU A 93 1.18 3.81 -8.95
N ALA A 94 2.19 3.79 -8.08
CA ALA A 94 3.55 4.18 -8.47
C ALA A 94 4.19 3.20 -9.47
N LEU A 95 3.73 1.94 -9.50
CA LEU A 95 4.17 0.92 -10.47
C LEU A 95 3.29 0.87 -11.73
N MET A 96 2.13 1.53 -11.74
CA MET A 96 1.22 1.51 -12.88
C MET A 96 1.72 2.41 -14.01
N GLU A 97 1.72 1.89 -15.24
CA GLU A 97 2.09 2.66 -16.44
C GLU A 97 0.86 3.23 -17.17
N ASN A 98 -0.34 2.73 -16.86
CA ASN A 98 -1.58 3.25 -17.45
C ASN A 98 -2.04 4.53 -16.74
N ASP A 99 -2.81 5.35 -17.47
CA ASP A 99 -3.60 6.41 -16.85
C ASP A 99 -4.77 5.78 -16.06
N LEU A 100 -4.82 6.03 -14.76
CA LEU A 100 -5.87 5.49 -13.89
C LEU A 100 -7.26 5.98 -14.28
N LEU A 101 -7.39 7.22 -14.77
CA LEU A 101 -8.67 7.76 -15.21
C LEU A 101 -9.22 6.99 -16.42
N GLU A 102 -8.34 6.65 -17.38
CA GLU A 102 -8.73 5.82 -18.52
C GLU A 102 -9.24 4.44 -18.07
N LEU A 103 -8.57 3.81 -17.09
CA LEU A 103 -9.02 2.53 -16.55
C LEU A 103 -10.39 2.65 -15.85
N ILE A 104 -10.60 3.74 -15.09
CA ILE A 104 -11.89 4.00 -14.42
C ILE A 104 -12.99 4.20 -15.48
N ASP A 105 -12.76 5.02 -16.50
CA ASP A 105 -13.74 5.25 -17.56
C ASP A 105 -14.12 3.95 -18.28
N LYS A 106 -13.13 3.11 -18.60
CA LYS A 106 -13.37 1.79 -19.20
C LYS A 106 -14.15 0.85 -18.27
N ALA A 107 -13.86 0.88 -16.97
CA ALA A 107 -14.59 0.08 -15.99
C ALA A 107 -16.05 0.51 -15.89
N MET A 108 -16.33 1.82 -15.86
CA MET A 108 -17.68 2.37 -15.73
C MET A 108 -18.59 2.03 -16.93
N ILE A 109 -18.04 1.81 -18.10
CA ILE A 109 -18.80 1.41 -19.30
C ILE A 109 -18.70 -0.10 -19.61
N GLY A 110 -18.14 -0.90 -18.69
CA GLY A 110 -18.02 -2.36 -18.85
C GLY A 110 -17.01 -2.82 -19.90
N LYS A 111 -16.01 -2.00 -20.24
CA LYS A 111 -15.05 -2.24 -21.33
C LYS A 111 -13.62 -2.53 -20.84
N MET A 112 -13.45 -3.01 -19.64
CA MET A 112 -12.13 -3.37 -19.11
C MET A 112 -11.41 -4.47 -19.89
N ASN A 113 -12.15 -5.30 -20.62
CA ASN A 113 -11.58 -6.32 -21.51
C ASN A 113 -10.88 -5.73 -22.76
N GLU A 114 -11.08 -4.44 -23.06
CA GLU A 114 -10.39 -3.73 -24.16
C GLU A 114 -9.05 -3.13 -23.72
N VAL A 115 -8.70 -3.21 -22.42
CA VAL A 115 -7.51 -2.56 -21.87
C VAL A 115 -6.55 -3.59 -21.28
N GLU A 116 -5.28 -3.46 -21.61
CA GLU A 116 -4.18 -4.16 -20.96
C GLU A 116 -3.62 -3.28 -19.84
N VAL A 117 -3.67 -3.78 -18.59
CA VAL A 117 -3.06 -3.08 -17.46
C VAL A 117 -1.56 -3.39 -17.44
N LYS A 118 -0.74 -2.34 -17.50
CA LYS A 118 0.72 -2.41 -17.61
C LYS A 118 1.40 -1.95 -16.32
N TRP A 119 2.47 -2.63 -15.98
CA TRP A 119 3.24 -2.38 -14.77
C TRP A 119 4.70 -2.17 -15.10
N ALA A 120 5.32 -1.19 -14.47
CA ALA A 120 6.76 -1.00 -14.53
C ALA A 120 7.47 -2.25 -13.98
N ASN A 121 8.51 -2.69 -14.67
CA ASN A 121 9.36 -3.80 -14.20
C ASN A 121 10.30 -3.31 -13.08
N LYS A 122 9.70 -2.91 -11.95
CA LYS A 122 10.37 -2.35 -10.78
C LYS A 122 9.74 -2.89 -9.50
N SER A 123 10.43 -2.68 -8.39
CA SER A 123 9.89 -2.82 -7.04
C SER A 123 9.57 -1.46 -6.44
N ALA A 124 8.57 -1.41 -5.57
CA ALA A 124 8.21 -0.23 -4.80
C ALA A 124 8.26 -0.52 -3.30
N CYS A 125 8.71 0.45 -2.53
CA CYS A 125 8.68 0.43 -1.07
C CYS A 125 8.06 1.72 -0.55
N CYS A 126 7.02 1.57 0.26
CA CYS A 126 6.37 2.65 1.00
C CYS A 126 6.72 2.54 2.48
N VAL A 127 7.22 3.60 3.08
CA VAL A 127 7.46 3.71 4.51
C VAL A 127 6.55 4.75 5.11
N VAL A 128 5.78 4.38 6.12
CA VAL A 128 4.87 5.29 6.84
C VAL A 128 5.61 5.95 7.99
N LEU A 129 5.53 7.29 8.05
CA LEU A 129 5.93 8.05 9.23
C LEU A 129 4.67 8.34 10.06
N ALA A 130 4.69 7.87 11.31
CA ALA A 130 3.59 8.00 12.27
C ALA A 130 3.92 9.02 13.36
N ALA A 131 2.88 9.61 13.93
CA ALA A 131 2.98 10.48 15.10
C ALA A 131 3.26 9.68 16.38
N GLU A 132 3.90 10.32 17.34
CA GLU A 132 4.14 9.74 18.66
C GLU A 132 2.81 9.30 19.31
N GLY A 133 2.79 8.05 19.81
CA GLY A 133 1.63 7.42 20.45
C GLY A 133 0.76 6.57 19.51
N TYR A 134 0.87 6.71 18.18
CA TYR A 134 0.10 5.89 17.25
C TYR A 134 0.40 4.37 17.45
N PRO A 135 -0.59 3.44 17.42
CA PRO A 135 -1.99 3.60 16.98
C PRO A 135 -2.99 4.00 18.08
N GLU A 136 -2.53 4.27 19.30
CA GLU A 136 -3.33 4.73 20.41
C GLU A 136 -3.49 6.26 20.37
N ASP A 137 -3.49 6.94 21.51
CA ASP A 137 -3.57 8.40 21.58
C ASP A 137 -2.28 9.01 21.00
N TYR A 138 -2.42 9.75 19.92
CA TYR A 138 -1.28 10.32 19.21
C TYR A 138 -1.26 11.84 19.21
N ARG A 139 -0.05 12.39 19.17
CA ARG A 139 0.22 13.81 19.17
C ARG A 139 -0.12 14.45 17.82
N LYS A 140 -0.62 15.68 17.85
CA LYS A 140 -0.93 16.52 16.68
C LYS A 140 -0.32 17.90 16.79
N GLY A 141 -0.17 18.61 15.65
CA GLY A 141 0.24 20.02 15.59
C GLY A 141 1.76 20.23 15.50
N ASP A 142 2.56 19.19 15.42
CA ASP A 142 4.02 19.32 15.29
C ASP A 142 4.39 19.71 13.84
N LEU A 143 5.30 20.68 13.70
CA LEU A 143 5.80 21.16 12.41
C LEU A 143 6.57 20.04 11.70
N ILE A 144 6.26 19.83 10.42
CA ILE A 144 6.95 18.90 9.53
C ILE A 144 7.94 19.69 8.69
N THR A 145 9.17 19.23 8.60
CA THR A 145 10.25 19.83 7.81
C THR A 145 10.97 18.77 7.00
N GLY A 146 11.71 19.19 5.96
CA GLY A 146 12.54 18.30 5.14
C GLY A 146 11.81 17.66 3.95
N THR A 147 10.52 17.83 3.83
CA THR A 147 9.74 17.30 2.69
C THR A 147 10.15 17.91 1.35
N GLU A 148 10.67 19.12 1.36
CA GLU A 148 11.17 19.84 0.19
C GLU A 148 12.51 19.30 -0.35
N THR A 149 13.20 18.45 0.41
CA THR A 149 14.50 17.85 0.05
C THR A 149 14.39 16.39 -0.39
N VAL A 150 13.17 15.84 -0.39
CA VAL A 150 12.90 14.47 -0.78
C VAL A 150 12.97 14.34 -2.29
N GLU A 151 13.60 13.27 -2.77
CA GLU A 151 13.78 12.99 -4.20
C GLU A 151 12.68 12.06 -4.77
N ASN A 152 12.08 11.25 -3.91
CA ASN A 152 11.04 10.31 -4.26
C ASN A 152 9.63 10.85 -3.92
N LEU A 153 8.60 10.01 -4.04
CA LEU A 153 7.22 10.44 -3.81
C LEU A 153 6.92 10.58 -2.32
N VAL A 154 6.25 11.67 -1.96
CA VAL A 154 5.70 11.89 -0.61
C VAL A 154 4.19 12.08 -0.70
N PHE A 155 3.44 11.24 0.01
CA PHE A 155 2.00 11.35 0.12
C PHE A 155 1.63 11.84 1.52
N MET A 156 0.99 13.01 1.58
CA MET A 156 0.47 13.59 2.81
C MET A 156 -0.81 12.86 3.21
N ALA A 157 -0.85 12.30 4.42
CA ALA A 157 -2.01 11.62 4.99
C ALA A 157 -2.60 12.45 6.15
N GLY A 158 -2.16 12.21 7.36
CA GLY A 158 -2.57 12.98 8.53
C GLY A 158 -1.82 14.31 8.66
N VAL A 159 -1.92 15.17 7.67
CA VAL A 159 -1.25 16.49 7.62
C VAL A 159 -2.27 17.60 7.43
N LYS A 160 -2.06 18.73 8.06
CA LYS A 160 -2.75 20.00 7.77
C LYS A 160 -1.74 21.08 7.38
N GLN A 161 -2.18 22.03 6.55
CA GLN A 161 -1.42 23.25 6.23
C GLN A 161 -1.87 24.37 7.16
N ASP A 162 -0.93 24.86 7.97
CA ASP A 162 -1.14 25.94 8.93
C ASP A 162 0.24 26.57 9.24
N ASN A 163 0.58 27.63 8.53
CA ASN A 163 1.92 28.22 8.56
C ASN A 163 3.05 27.17 8.41
N GLY A 164 2.93 26.32 7.39
CA GLY A 164 3.73 25.14 7.16
C GLY A 164 2.91 23.86 7.29
N PHE A 165 3.50 22.71 7.00
CA PHE A 165 2.84 21.41 7.20
C PHE A 165 2.95 21.00 8.67
N LYS A 166 1.84 20.56 9.26
CA LYS A 166 1.77 20.08 10.65
C LYS A 166 1.10 18.73 10.74
N THR A 167 1.52 17.90 11.69
CA THR A 167 0.87 16.62 11.98
C THR A 167 -0.59 16.82 12.42
N ASN A 168 -1.50 16.01 11.86
CA ASN A 168 -2.93 16.06 12.16
C ASN A 168 -3.61 14.68 12.20
N GLY A 169 -2.83 13.61 12.10
CA GLY A 169 -3.30 12.22 12.13
C GLY A 169 -2.22 11.30 12.70
N GLY A 170 -2.60 10.06 12.96
CA GLY A 170 -1.70 9.01 13.48
C GLY A 170 -0.65 8.60 12.45
N ARG A 171 -1.07 8.17 11.25
CA ARG A 171 -0.19 8.05 10.09
C ARG A 171 -0.10 9.43 9.45
N VAL A 172 1.08 10.03 9.44
CA VAL A 172 1.29 11.42 9.07
C VAL A 172 1.55 11.56 7.58
N LEU A 173 2.52 10.84 7.07
CA LEU A 173 2.86 10.83 5.64
C LEU A 173 3.54 9.52 5.24
N ASN A 174 3.61 9.29 3.94
CA ASN A 174 4.22 8.10 3.35
C ASN A 174 5.31 8.52 2.38
N VAL A 175 6.48 7.91 2.48
CA VAL A 175 7.56 8.03 1.48
C VAL A 175 7.54 6.78 0.61
N VAL A 176 7.44 6.96 -0.69
CA VAL A 176 7.42 5.86 -1.66
C VAL A 176 8.55 6.01 -2.65
N ALA A 177 9.38 5.00 -2.75
CA ALA A 177 10.47 4.95 -3.73
C ALA A 177 10.38 3.68 -4.59
N LEU A 178 10.85 3.81 -5.82
CA LEU A 178 11.01 2.73 -6.77
C LEU A 178 12.48 2.32 -6.86
N GLY A 179 12.73 1.09 -7.27
CA GLY A 179 14.05 0.55 -7.59
C GLY A 179 13.94 -0.63 -8.54
N ASP A 180 15.03 -1.00 -9.18
CA ASP A 180 15.07 -2.20 -10.02
C ASP A 180 15.02 -3.48 -9.19
N THR A 181 15.34 -3.35 -7.89
CA THR A 181 15.19 -4.39 -6.88
C THR A 181 14.47 -3.86 -5.65
N LEU A 182 13.90 -4.76 -4.84
CA LEU A 182 13.28 -4.37 -3.56
C LEU A 182 14.31 -3.72 -2.61
N GLU A 183 15.55 -4.21 -2.60
CA GLU A 183 16.61 -3.64 -1.76
C GLU A 183 16.91 -2.19 -2.15
N GLU A 184 16.97 -1.90 -3.45
CA GLU A 184 17.16 -0.54 -3.97
C GLU A 184 15.96 0.36 -3.61
N ALA A 185 14.73 -0.09 -3.85
CA ALA A 185 13.53 0.65 -3.48
C ALA A 185 13.51 0.99 -1.98
N ARG A 186 13.85 0.02 -1.12
CA ARG A 186 13.99 0.22 0.33
C ARG A 186 15.05 1.26 0.66
N LYS A 187 16.26 1.12 0.10
CA LYS A 187 17.36 2.06 0.32
C LYS A 187 16.95 3.49 -0.03
N ASN A 188 16.33 3.67 -1.18
CA ASN A 188 15.88 4.97 -1.66
C ASN A 188 14.78 5.56 -0.75
N ALA A 189 13.80 4.75 -0.34
CA ALA A 189 12.73 5.20 0.56
C ALA A 189 13.29 5.66 1.91
N TYR A 190 14.19 4.90 2.53
CA TYR A 190 14.75 5.27 3.83
C TYR A 190 15.71 6.44 3.77
N ALA A 191 16.43 6.64 2.66
CA ALA A 191 17.23 7.83 2.45
C ALA A 191 16.41 9.13 2.51
N ASP A 192 15.18 9.09 2.01
CA ASP A 192 14.26 10.21 2.06
C ASP A 192 13.50 10.31 3.38
N VAL A 193 13.12 9.18 4.01
CA VAL A 193 12.56 9.15 5.36
C VAL A 193 13.47 9.87 6.36
N ASP A 194 14.79 9.70 6.22
CA ASP A 194 15.78 10.31 7.12
C ASP A 194 15.89 11.84 6.97
N LYS A 195 15.41 12.41 5.86
CA LYS A 195 15.36 13.87 5.64
C LYS A 195 14.16 14.52 6.35
N ILE A 196 13.06 13.80 6.53
CA ILE A 196 11.80 14.32 7.08
C ILE A 196 11.84 14.31 8.61
N LYS A 197 11.46 15.43 9.22
CA LYS A 197 11.48 15.61 10.68
C LYS A 197 10.20 16.24 11.19
N PHE A 198 9.68 15.67 12.26
CA PHE A 198 8.70 16.27 13.17
C PHE A 198 8.88 15.63 14.55
N LYS A 199 8.37 16.29 15.60
CA LYS A 199 8.56 15.80 16.97
C LYS A 199 7.91 14.46 17.18
N GLY A 200 8.64 13.48 17.72
CA GLY A 200 8.16 12.14 17.96
C GLY A 200 7.89 11.31 16.68
N ALA A 201 8.46 11.70 15.54
CA ALA A 201 8.34 10.94 14.29
C ALA A 201 8.82 9.51 14.49
N TYR A 202 7.97 8.56 14.14
CA TYR A 202 8.24 7.13 14.21
C TYR A 202 8.02 6.46 12.87
N CYS A 203 8.88 5.54 12.49
CA CYS A 203 8.67 4.60 11.40
C CYS A 203 9.35 3.27 11.73
N ARG A 204 8.87 2.19 11.14
CA ARG A 204 9.56 0.90 11.16
C ARG A 204 10.77 0.96 10.22
N ARG A 205 11.88 0.35 10.62
CA ARG A 205 13.12 0.26 9.81
C ARG A 205 13.23 -1.07 9.03
N ASP A 206 12.30 -1.97 9.25
CA ASP A 206 12.29 -3.30 8.66
C ASP A 206 11.25 -3.49 7.53
N ILE A 207 10.63 -2.41 7.03
CA ILE A 207 9.70 -2.51 5.90
C ILE A 207 10.41 -3.14 4.69
N GLY A 208 9.83 -4.23 4.17
CA GLY A 208 10.41 -4.99 3.05
C GLY A 208 11.62 -5.86 3.41
N VAL A 209 11.94 -6.03 4.69
CA VAL A 209 12.84 -7.12 5.11
C VAL A 209 12.07 -8.43 5.01
N LEU A 210 12.65 -9.39 4.29
CA LEU A 210 12.08 -10.71 4.15
C LEU A 210 12.63 -11.57 5.29
N TYR A 211 11.75 -11.93 6.22
CA TYR A 211 12.07 -12.89 7.28
C TYR A 211 11.78 -14.31 6.78
N GLU A 212 12.68 -15.24 7.07
CA GLU A 212 12.56 -16.67 6.78
C GLU A 212 11.45 -17.36 7.59
#